data_c6a63780801aeff606394c41a6e04e40
#
_entry.id   c6a63780801aeff606394c41a6e04e40
#
_cell.length_a   1.000
_cell.length_b   1.000
_cell.length_c   1.000
_cell.angle_alpha   90.00
_cell.angle_beta   90.00
_cell.angle_gamma   90.00
#
_symmetry.space_group_name_H-M   'P 1'
#
loop_
_entity.id
_entity.type
_entity.pdbx_description
1 polymer ?
#
loop_
_entity_poly.entity_id
_entity_poly.type
_entity_poly.pdbx_seq_one_letter_code
_entity_poly.pdbx_strand_id
1 'polypeptide(L)'
;MFCEVTKKRILVASLGLNVLLIICICGTAFHYRGKIVEKVQKVLGQYKSPSAEALAQFNDKPLEAVNDSLMVGADSTITCLFLGNSLTYHAVIDEEPAEGKRGLTATSIEKDYVHVLLKTISEEHNVNIKYSILNIAQFERTFTKHSFKMSKLSLAENKQPDYLFVQIGENVVKDDIIDAQKYEDEYIKLLALFPNSKRIITIPFWPDKNKEYATTNIAIKSQSYLVDISHLGNGTDPLNFSSSYKDYKMPGVGAHPGDYGMANIANCLYAVFNAIQH
;
A
#
# COMPACT_ATOMS: atom_id res chain seq x y z
N MET A 1 -14.64 59.67 25.41
CA MET A 1 -15.62 59.15 24.43
C MET A 1 -15.04 58.92 23.03
N PHE A 2 -14.26 59.85 22.45
CA PHE A 2 -13.65 59.64 21.11
C PHE A 2 -12.63 58.50 21.03
N CYS A 3 -11.88 58.23 22.09
CA CYS A 3 -10.85 57.17 22.09
C CYS A 3 -11.40 55.71 22.08
N GLU A 4 -12.55 55.48 22.68
CA GLU A 4 -13.18 54.15 22.73
C GLU A 4 -13.81 53.74 21.40
N VAL A 5 -14.41 54.68 20.69
CA VAL A 5 -15.03 54.43 19.38
C VAL A 5 -13.97 54.09 18.34
N THR A 6 -12.79 54.71 18.42
CA THR A 6 -11.66 54.41 17.52
C THR A 6 -11.07 53.06 17.79
N LYS A 7 -10.91 52.66 19.06
CA LYS A 7 -10.42 51.32 19.43
C LYS A 7 -11.38 50.20 18.99
N LYS A 8 -12.71 50.40 19.15
CA LYS A 8 -13.71 49.45 18.65
C LYS A 8 -13.68 49.31 17.11
N ARG A 9 -13.50 50.40 16.38
CA ARG A 9 -13.43 50.37 14.90
C ARG A 9 -12.14 49.64 14.41
N ILE A 10 -11.02 49.83 15.07
CA ILE A 10 -9.77 49.14 14.74
C ILE A 10 -9.88 47.63 15.05
N LEU A 11 -10.52 47.27 16.18
CA LEU A 11 -10.75 45.88 16.53
C LEU A 11 -11.65 45.14 15.54
N VAL A 12 -12.76 45.79 15.11
CA VAL A 12 -13.69 45.22 14.12
C VAL A 12 -13.03 45.11 12.75
N ALA A 13 -12.23 46.08 12.33
CA ALA A 13 -11.45 46.00 11.08
C ALA A 13 -10.40 44.91 11.11
N SER A 14 -9.70 44.72 12.22
CA SER A 14 -8.73 43.65 12.40
C SER A 14 -9.38 42.26 12.41
N LEU A 15 -10.57 42.13 13.06
CA LEU A 15 -11.32 40.86 13.03
C LEU A 15 -11.80 40.54 11.62
N GLY A 16 -12.32 41.54 10.89
CA GLY A 16 -12.77 41.39 9.51
C GLY A 16 -11.65 40.97 8.56
N LEU A 17 -10.42 41.53 8.74
CA LEU A 17 -9.27 41.19 7.94
C LEU A 17 -8.79 39.74 8.20
N ASN A 18 -8.80 39.31 9.46
CA ASN A 18 -8.43 37.93 9.83
C ASN A 18 -9.46 36.92 9.31
N VAL A 19 -10.74 37.23 9.36
CA VAL A 19 -11.78 36.34 8.78
C VAL A 19 -11.64 36.25 7.27
N LEU A 20 -11.39 37.37 6.57
CA LEU A 20 -11.10 37.35 5.13
C LEU A 20 -9.85 36.54 4.78
N LEU A 21 -8.79 36.66 5.56
CA LEU A 21 -7.55 35.87 5.36
C LEU A 21 -7.81 34.39 5.52
N ILE A 22 -8.58 33.99 6.55
CA ILE A 22 -8.96 32.58 6.78
C ILE A 22 -9.82 32.07 5.62
N ILE A 23 -10.78 32.83 5.13
CA ILE A 23 -11.61 32.45 3.99
C ILE A 23 -10.76 32.29 2.72
N CYS A 24 -9.81 33.20 2.47
CA CYS A 24 -8.90 33.09 1.34
C CYS A 24 -7.98 31.86 1.45
N ILE A 25 -7.43 31.58 2.62
CA ILE A 25 -6.59 30.40 2.85
C ILE A 25 -7.40 29.10 2.68
N CYS A 26 -8.59 29.04 3.27
CA CYS A 26 -9.48 27.89 3.11
C CYS A 26 -9.95 27.72 1.66
N GLY A 27 -10.28 28.82 0.97
CA GLY A 27 -10.70 28.80 -0.44
C GLY A 27 -9.59 28.34 -1.38
N THR A 28 -8.36 28.82 -1.17
CA THR A 28 -7.20 28.36 -1.97
C THR A 28 -6.86 26.90 -1.69
N ALA A 29 -6.87 26.47 -0.43
CA ALA A 29 -6.66 25.09 -0.06
C ALA A 29 -7.73 24.15 -0.67
N PHE A 30 -8.99 24.56 -0.63
CA PHE A 30 -10.10 23.80 -1.22
C PHE A 30 -9.98 23.73 -2.76
N HIS A 31 -9.63 24.85 -3.41
CA HIS A 31 -9.40 24.87 -4.86
C HIS A 31 -8.20 24.01 -5.28
N TYR A 32 -7.11 24.04 -4.50
CA TYR A 32 -5.94 23.19 -4.74
C TYR A 32 -6.28 21.71 -4.59
N ARG A 33 -7.02 21.36 -3.53
CA ARG A 33 -7.51 19.99 -3.31
C ARG A 33 -8.39 19.52 -4.47
N GLY A 34 -9.29 20.35 -4.98
CA GLY A 34 -10.12 20.02 -6.14
C GLY A 34 -9.31 19.68 -7.39
N LYS A 35 -8.28 20.46 -7.72
CA LYS A 35 -7.39 20.19 -8.85
C LYS A 35 -6.59 18.90 -8.69
N ILE A 36 -6.14 18.60 -7.46
CA ILE A 36 -5.42 17.35 -7.17
C ILE A 36 -6.37 16.16 -7.33
N VAL A 37 -7.60 16.23 -6.79
CA VAL A 37 -8.61 15.17 -6.95
C VAL A 37 -8.91 14.91 -8.42
N GLU A 38 -9.14 15.96 -9.21
CA GLU A 38 -9.39 15.84 -10.64
C GLU A 38 -8.21 15.18 -11.37
N LYS A 39 -6.97 15.58 -11.04
CA LYS A 39 -5.76 14.99 -11.60
C LYS A 39 -5.64 13.50 -11.27
N VAL A 40 -5.86 13.12 -10.01
CA VAL A 40 -5.82 11.73 -9.55
C VAL A 40 -6.93 10.91 -10.21
N GLN A 41 -8.16 11.41 -10.27
CA GLN A 41 -9.26 10.72 -10.94
C GLN A 41 -9.01 10.52 -12.43
N LYS A 42 -8.39 11.51 -13.10
CA LYS A 42 -7.97 11.38 -14.49
C LYS A 42 -6.92 10.27 -14.66
N VAL A 43 -5.94 10.20 -13.77
CA VAL A 43 -4.90 9.15 -13.75
C VAL A 43 -5.53 7.78 -13.53
N LEU A 44 -6.41 7.64 -12.53
CA LEU A 44 -7.13 6.39 -12.26
C LEU A 44 -8.01 5.96 -13.44
N GLY A 45 -8.71 6.91 -14.08
CA GLY A 45 -9.56 6.64 -15.26
C GLY A 45 -8.77 6.25 -16.52
N GLN A 46 -7.49 6.61 -16.59
CA GLN A 46 -6.60 6.25 -17.71
C GLN A 46 -5.85 4.93 -17.46
N TYR A 47 -5.87 4.41 -16.24
CA TYR A 47 -5.24 3.15 -15.91
C TYR A 47 -5.92 2.01 -16.67
N LYS A 48 -5.21 1.43 -17.64
CA LYS A 48 -5.62 0.21 -18.33
C LYS A 48 -4.74 -0.92 -17.84
N SER A 49 -5.35 -2.05 -17.52
CA SER A 49 -4.59 -3.28 -17.24
C SER A 49 -3.60 -3.55 -18.38
N PRO A 50 -2.37 -3.98 -18.08
CA PRO A 50 -1.38 -4.32 -19.10
C PRO A 50 -1.92 -5.34 -20.10
N SER A 51 -1.50 -5.26 -21.37
CA SER A 51 -1.87 -6.25 -22.37
C SER A 51 -1.34 -7.64 -22.02
N ALA A 52 -1.96 -8.68 -22.56
CA ALA A 52 -1.51 -10.07 -22.36
C ALA A 52 -0.04 -10.29 -22.77
N GLU A 53 0.43 -9.58 -23.79
CA GLU A 53 1.84 -9.63 -24.25
C GLU A 53 2.79 -8.95 -23.25
N ALA A 54 2.41 -7.77 -22.72
CA ALA A 54 3.16 -7.12 -21.65
C ALA A 54 3.21 -7.99 -20.39
N LEU A 55 2.10 -8.67 -20.05
CA LEU A 55 2.05 -9.61 -18.93
C LEU A 55 2.94 -10.84 -19.16
N ALA A 56 3.02 -11.37 -20.38
CA ALA A 56 3.88 -12.50 -20.72
C ALA A 56 5.37 -12.19 -20.47
N GLN A 57 5.81 -10.98 -20.82
CA GLN A 57 7.21 -10.56 -20.55
C GLN A 57 7.56 -10.48 -19.07
N PHE A 58 6.57 -10.23 -18.19
CA PHE A 58 6.79 -10.24 -16.73
C PHE A 58 6.80 -11.65 -16.14
N ASN A 59 6.15 -12.62 -16.78
CA ASN A 59 6.01 -13.97 -16.23
C ASN A 59 7.32 -14.77 -16.24
N ASP A 60 8.25 -14.45 -17.13
CA ASP A 60 9.52 -15.15 -17.27
C ASP A 60 10.64 -14.58 -16.39
N LYS A 61 10.42 -13.44 -15.76
CA LYS A 61 11.41 -12.88 -14.85
C LYS A 61 11.51 -13.69 -13.56
N PRO A 62 12.71 -13.90 -13.04
CA PRO A 62 12.87 -14.51 -11.71
C PRO A 62 12.18 -13.61 -10.67
N LEU A 63 11.66 -14.24 -9.60
CA LEU A 63 11.23 -13.48 -8.45
C LEU A 63 12.44 -12.80 -7.81
N GLU A 64 12.26 -11.55 -7.42
CA GLU A 64 13.24 -10.82 -6.64
C GLU A 64 12.86 -10.92 -5.16
N ALA A 65 13.85 -11.21 -4.32
CA ALA A 65 13.68 -11.29 -2.88
C ALA A 65 14.66 -10.35 -2.19
N VAL A 66 14.19 -9.71 -1.13
CA VAL A 66 15.04 -9.03 -0.15
C VAL A 66 14.99 -9.83 1.13
N ASN A 67 16.15 -10.15 1.69
CA ASN A 67 16.28 -10.74 3.02
C ASN A 67 17.16 -9.80 3.83
N ASP A 68 16.65 -9.29 4.95
CA ASP A 68 17.33 -8.29 5.76
C ASP A 68 16.85 -8.34 7.23
N SER A 69 17.40 -7.48 8.06
CA SER A 69 17.04 -7.42 9.48
C SER A 69 17.09 -5.99 10.02
N LEU A 70 16.17 -5.69 10.92
CA LEU A 70 16.15 -4.48 11.74
C LEU A 70 16.53 -4.88 13.17
N MET A 71 17.73 -4.51 13.60
CA MET A 71 18.28 -4.87 14.91
C MET A 71 18.33 -3.62 15.80
N VAL A 72 17.57 -3.63 16.89
CA VAL A 72 17.50 -2.54 17.88
C VAL A 72 18.15 -2.91 19.22
N GLY A 73 18.80 -4.07 19.28
CA GLY A 73 19.45 -4.56 20.50
C GLY A 73 18.48 -5.12 21.53
N ALA A 74 17.27 -5.52 21.10
CA ALA A 74 16.28 -6.16 21.97
C ALA A 74 16.63 -7.63 22.26
N ASP A 75 16.09 -8.16 23.36
CA ASP A 75 16.30 -9.57 23.75
C ASP A 75 15.50 -10.55 22.87
N SER A 76 14.38 -10.10 22.29
CA SER A 76 13.52 -10.93 21.45
C SER A 76 13.69 -10.58 19.97
N THR A 77 13.48 -11.59 19.12
CA THR A 77 13.50 -11.45 17.66
C THR A 77 12.27 -12.12 17.07
N ILE A 78 11.55 -11.38 16.23
CA ILE A 78 10.46 -11.92 15.42
C ILE A 78 10.85 -12.01 13.96
N THR A 79 10.11 -12.81 13.21
CA THR A 79 10.35 -13.06 11.80
C THR A 79 9.13 -12.67 10.98
N CYS A 80 9.34 -11.88 9.92
CA CYS A 80 8.28 -11.38 9.04
C CYS A 80 8.54 -11.78 7.59
N LEU A 81 7.48 -12.17 6.89
CA LEU A 81 7.50 -12.36 5.44
C LEU A 81 6.45 -11.47 4.80
N PHE A 82 6.86 -10.67 3.82
CA PHE A 82 6.00 -9.84 3.00
C PHE A 82 5.88 -10.44 1.61
N LEU A 83 4.67 -10.82 1.23
CA LEU A 83 4.32 -11.22 -0.13
C LEU A 83 3.45 -10.14 -0.74
N GLY A 84 3.91 -9.53 -1.81
CA GLY A 84 3.16 -8.44 -2.41
C GLY A 84 3.46 -8.24 -3.90
N ASN A 85 3.11 -7.08 -4.39
CA ASN A 85 3.32 -6.67 -5.77
C ASN A 85 4.12 -5.37 -5.85
N SER A 86 3.84 -4.50 -6.82
CA SER A 86 4.55 -3.23 -6.99
C SER A 86 4.44 -2.27 -5.80
N LEU A 87 3.36 -2.38 -4.99
CA LEU A 87 3.21 -1.57 -3.78
C LEU A 87 4.20 -1.99 -2.70
N THR A 88 4.54 -3.29 -2.66
CA THR A 88 5.41 -3.89 -1.64
C THR A 88 6.88 -3.79 -2.03
N TYR A 89 7.17 -4.16 -3.27
CA TYR A 89 8.52 -4.19 -3.80
C TYR A 89 8.50 -4.07 -5.32
N HIS A 90 9.29 -3.18 -5.86
CA HIS A 90 9.39 -3.01 -7.31
C HIS A 90 10.84 -2.88 -7.75
N ALA A 91 11.16 -3.51 -8.88
CA ALA A 91 12.43 -3.29 -9.56
C ALA A 91 12.51 -1.86 -10.11
N VAL A 92 13.72 -1.41 -10.41
CA VAL A 92 13.98 -0.11 -11.04
C VAL A 92 13.16 0.04 -12.33
N ILE A 93 12.49 1.17 -12.50
CA ILE A 93 11.86 1.62 -13.74
C ILE A 93 12.43 2.99 -14.12
N ASP A 94 12.40 3.32 -15.42
CA ASP A 94 13.01 4.56 -15.94
C ASP A 94 12.47 5.84 -15.28
N GLU A 95 11.20 5.86 -14.89
CA GLU A 95 10.58 7.01 -14.23
C GLU A 95 10.88 7.10 -12.74
N GLU A 96 11.26 6.00 -12.14
CA GLU A 96 11.65 5.85 -10.76
C GLU A 96 12.99 5.12 -10.70
N PRO A 97 14.11 5.80 -11.04
CA PRO A 97 15.46 5.24 -11.03
C PRO A 97 15.93 5.04 -9.59
N ALA A 98 15.11 4.40 -8.83
CA ALA A 98 15.44 4.09 -7.48
C ALA A 98 16.47 2.98 -7.44
N GLU A 99 17.20 2.95 -6.36
CA GLU A 99 18.13 1.88 -6.02
C GLU A 99 17.46 0.49 -5.91
N GLY A 100 16.17 0.37 -6.33
CA GLY A 100 15.36 -0.83 -6.21
C GLY A 100 15.05 -1.16 -4.75
N LYS A 101 14.37 -2.26 -4.50
CA LYS A 101 14.17 -2.83 -3.15
C LYS A 101 13.14 -2.10 -2.27
N ARG A 102 12.26 -1.28 -2.84
CA ARG A 102 11.16 -0.59 -2.14
C ARG A 102 9.86 -0.64 -2.93
N GLY A 103 8.75 -0.27 -2.28
CA GLY A 103 7.47 -0.05 -2.96
C GLY A 103 7.58 1.02 -4.04
N LEU A 104 6.93 0.80 -5.19
CA LEU A 104 6.93 1.74 -6.31
C LEU A 104 6.40 3.09 -5.84
N THR A 105 7.11 4.17 -6.22
CA THR A 105 6.81 5.57 -5.90
C THR A 105 7.06 6.04 -4.46
N ALA A 106 7.46 5.17 -3.52
CA ALA A 106 8.07 5.63 -2.29
C ALA A 106 9.36 6.38 -2.61
N THR A 107 9.61 7.55 -1.99
CA THR A 107 10.78 8.37 -2.32
C THR A 107 12.09 7.80 -1.76
N SER A 108 12.01 6.95 -0.73
CA SER A 108 13.14 6.19 -0.19
C SER A 108 12.66 4.86 0.40
N ILE A 109 13.60 3.97 0.75
CA ILE A 109 13.31 2.68 1.41
C ILE A 109 12.57 2.92 2.73
N GLU A 110 12.99 3.89 3.53
CA GLU A 110 12.42 4.17 4.86
C GLU A 110 10.99 4.69 4.80
N LYS A 111 10.51 5.02 3.60
CA LYS A 111 9.19 5.62 3.38
C LYS A 111 8.21 4.68 2.68
N ASP A 112 8.64 3.50 2.26
CA ASP A 112 7.68 2.49 1.81
C ASP A 112 6.93 1.88 3.01
N TYR A 113 5.78 1.29 2.74
CA TYR A 113 4.92 0.82 3.83
C TYR A 113 5.54 -0.34 4.62
N VAL A 114 6.39 -1.17 4.00
CA VAL A 114 7.03 -2.31 4.67
C VAL A 114 8.00 -1.80 5.71
N HIS A 115 8.91 -0.89 5.33
CA HIS A 115 9.94 -0.38 6.24
C HIS A 115 9.38 0.55 7.30
N VAL A 116 8.33 1.36 6.98
CA VAL A 116 7.58 2.13 7.98
C VAL A 116 6.94 1.20 9.00
N LEU A 117 6.27 0.12 8.56
CA LEU A 117 5.64 -0.86 9.44
C LEU A 117 6.67 -1.58 10.32
N LEU A 118 7.76 -2.08 9.73
CA LEU A 118 8.83 -2.77 10.46
C LEU A 118 9.45 -1.88 11.54
N LYS A 119 9.73 -0.62 11.20
CA LYS A 119 10.25 0.36 12.15
C LYS A 119 9.27 0.58 13.31
N THR A 120 7.99 0.81 13.00
CA THR A 120 6.95 1.01 14.03
C THR A 120 6.83 -0.20 14.95
N ILE A 121 6.77 -1.43 14.39
CA ILE A 121 6.73 -2.66 15.18
C ILE A 121 7.96 -2.77 16.09
N SER A 122 9.14 -2.55 15.54
CA SER A 122 10.39 -2.70 16.29
C SER A 122 10.50 -1.70 17.45
N GLU A 123 10.13 -0.44 17.20
CA GLU A 123 10.19 0.64 18.21
C GLU A 123 9.12 0.45 19.30
N GLU A 124 7.85 0.18 18.91
CA GLU A 124 6.74 0.10 19.87
C GLU A 124 6.75 -1.17 20.72
N HIS A 125 7.27 -2.29 20.19
CA HIS A 125 7.32 -3.57 20.89
C HIS A 125 8.72 -3.94 21.41
N ASN A 126 9.74 -3.11 21.14
CA ASN A 126 11.13 -3.37 21.51
C ASN A 126 11.59 -4.77 21.08
N VAL A 127 11.50 -5.06 19.78
CA VAL A 127 11.85 -6.36 19.19
C VAL A 127 12.79 -6.19 18.00
N ASN A 128 13.73 -7.10 17.85
CA ASN A 128 14.48 -7.24 16.61
C ASN A 128 13.59 -7.93 15.56
N ILE A 129 13.78 -7.60 14.28
CA ILE A 129 13.00 -8.19 13.21
C ILE A 129 13.93 -8.72 12.12
N LYS A 130 13.78 -10.01 11.78
CA LYS A 130 14.33 -10.57 10.54
C LYS A 130 13.20 -10.65 9.53
N TYR A 131 13.41 -10.16 8.32
CA TYR A 131 12.34 -10.11 7.35
C TYR A 131 12.77 -10.51 5.94
N SER A 132 11.78 -10.97 5.18
CA SER A 132 11.90 -11.21 3.75
C SER A 132 10.79 -10.49 3.01
N ILE A 133 11.09 -9.93 1.83
CA ILE A 133 10.12 -9.27 0.96
C ILE A 133 10.21 -9.92 -0.41
N LEU A 134 9.07 -10.40 -0.93
CA LEU A 134 8.98 -10.99 -2.26
C LEU A 134 7.88 -10.32 -3.07
N ASN A 135 8.21 -9.90 -4.29
CA ASN A 135 7.21 -9.51 -5.26
C ASN A 135 6.64 -10.75 -5.95
N ILE A 136 5.37 -11.05 -5.67
CA ILE A 136 4.65 -12.19 -6.25
C ILE A 136 3.55 -11.75 -7.24
N ALA A 137 3.66 -10.58 -7.87
CA ALA A 137 2.71 -10.12 -8.88
C ALA A 137 2.48 -11.14 -10.01
N GLN A 138 3.46 -12.04 -10.25
CA GLN A 138 3.28 -13.16 -11.17
C GLN A 138 2.16 -14.10 -10.72
N PHE A 139 1.99 -14.33 -9.41
CA PHE A 139 0.87 -15.14 -8.89
C PHE A 139 -0.48 -14.51 -9.30
N GLU A 140 -0.66 -13.21 -9.08
CA GLU A 140 -1.88 -12.50 -9.41
C GLU A 140 -2.26 -12.59 -10.90
N ARG A 141 -1.26 -12.61 -11.79
CA ARG A 141 -1.45 -12.62 -13.25
C ARG A 141 -1.60 -14.01 -13.83
N THR A 142 -1.28 -15.05 -13.08
CA THR A 142 -1.17 -16.41 -13.62
C THR A 142 -1.87 -17.49 -12.82
N PHE A 143 -2.61 -17.14 -11.77
CA PHE A 143 -3.32 -18.13 -10.94
C PHE A 143 -4.30 -18.99 -11.77
N THR A 144 -4.95 -18.41 -12.79
CA THR A 144 -5.85 -19.14 -13.68
C THR A 144 -5.13 -20.21 -14.50
N LYS A 145 -3.86 -20.02 -14.80
CA LYS A 145 -3.04 -20.92 -15.62
C LYS A 145 -2.15 -21.85 -14.78
N HIS A 146 -2.22 -21.77 -13.45
CA HIS A 146 -1.37 -22.52 -12.52
C HIS A 146 0.15 -22.44 -12.85
N SER A 147 0.59 -21.35 -13.46
CA SER A 147 1.98 -21.21 -13.89
C SER A 147 2.90 -20.62 -12.81
N PHE A 148 2.33 -20.05 -11.73
CA PHE A 148 3.14 -19.64 -10.59
C PHE A 148 3.62 -20.86 -9.81
N LYS A 149 4.93 -20.99 -9.69
CA LYS A 149 5.54 -22.09 -8.94
C LYS A 149 5.73 -21.68 -7.49
N MET A 150 4.96 -22.29 -6.59
CA MET A 150 5.06 -22.05 -5.14
C MET A 150 6.46 -22.28 -4.57
N SER A 151 7.28 -23.13 -5.22
CA SER A 151 8.69 -23.31 -4.87
C SER A 151 9.54 -22.03 -4.95
N LYS A 152 9.08 -21.01 -5.70
CA LYS A 152 9.75 -19.70 -5.74
C LYS A 152 9.73 -18.99 -4.39
N LEU A 153 8.80 -19.31 -3.51
CA LEU A 153 8.76 -18.76 -2.16
C LEU A 153 9.94 -19.19 -1.29
N SER A 154 10.68 -20.22 -1.72
CA SER A 154 11.92 -20.66 -1.05
C SER A 154 13.04 -19.62 -1.10
N LEU A 155 12.90 -18.56 -1.87
CA LEU A 155 13.80 -17.39 -1.86
C LEU A 155 13.73 -16.60 -0.56
N ALA A 156 12.62 -16.68 0.18
CA ALA A 156 12.54 -16.15 1.53
C ALA A 156 13.50 -16.95 2.44
N GLU A 157 14.35 -16.27 3.18
CA GLU A 157 15.24 -16.91 4.14
C GLU A 157 14.44 -17.62 5.22
N ASN A 158 13.35 -17.02 5.65
CA ASN A 158 12.46 -17.56 6.67
C ASN A 158 11.23 -18.22 6.04
N LYS A 159 11.22 -19.54 6.02
CA LYS A 159 10.17 -20.34 5.37
C LYS A 159 8.91 -20.51 6.22
N GLN A 160 9.01 -20.27 7.52
CA GLN A 160 7.88 -20.29 8.47
C GLN A 160 8.01 -19.05 9.38
N PRO A 161 7.64 -17.86 8.88
CA PRO A 161 7.75 -16.64 9.66
C PRO A 161 6.70 -16.62 10.78
N ASP A 162 6.97 -15.84 11.85
CA ASP A 162 5.97 -15.57 12.89
C ASP A 162 4.77 -14.80 12.31
N TYR A 163 5.07 -13.86 11.40
CA TYR A 163 4.07 -13.02 10.73
C TYR A 163 4.21 -13.08 9.22
N LEU A 164 3.10 -13.36 8.55
CA LEU A 164 2.97 -13.30 7.11
C LEU A 164 2.06 -12.14 6.73
N PHE A 165 2.59 -11.17 6.01
CA PHE A 165 1.84 -10.07 5.43
C PHE A 165 1.65 -10.31 3.93
N VAL A 166 0.40 -10.28 3.44
CA VAL A 166 0.12 -10.49 2.01
C VAL A 166 -0.70 -9.34 1.47
N GLN A 167 -0.07 -8.56 0.58
CA GLN A 167 -0.67 -7.40 -0.08
C GLN A 167 -0.69 -7.68 -1.59
N ILE A 168 -1.77 -8.27 -2.08
CA ILE A 168 -1.99 -8.65 -3.48
C ILE A 168 -3.45 -8.48 -3.87
N GLY A 169 -3.73 -8.53 -5.19
CA GLY A 169 -5.05 -8.42 -5.78
C GLY A 169 -5.12 -7.31 -6.84
N GLU A 170 -4.18 -6.37 -6.83
CA GLU A 170 -4.13 -5.25 -7.75
C GLU A 170 -3.97 -5.68 -9.20
N ASN A 171 -3.12 -6.69 -9.45
CA ASN A 171 -2.82 -7.18 -10.80
C ASN A 171 -3.76 -8.31 -11.27
N VAL A 172 -4.74 -8.70 -10.48
CA VAL A 172 -5.79 -9.62 -10.92
C VAL A 172 -6.65 -8.90 -11.95
N VAL A 173 -6.76 -9.46 -13.17
CA VAL A 173 -7.50 -8.86 -14.26
C VAL A 173 -9.00 -9.06 -14.05
N LYS A 174 -9.82 -8.07 -14.44
CA LYS A 174 -11.28 -8.14 -14.25
C LYS A 174 -11.91 -9.40 -14.86
N ASP A 175 -11.43 -9.85 -16.03
CA ASP A 175 -11.94 -11.04 -16.71
C ASP A 175 -11.54 -12.34 -15.97
N ASP A 176 -10.43 -12.33 -15.22
CA ASP A 176 -10.01 -13.47 -14.40
C ASP A 176 -10.83 -13.60 -13.11
N ILE A 177 -11.50 -12.52 -12.66
CA ILE A 177 -12.44 -12.55 -11.52
C ILE A 177 -13.78 -13.22 -11.88
N ILE A 178 -14.07 -13.47 -13.13
CA ILE A 178 -15.19 -14.33 -13.53
C ILE A 178 -15.04 -15.72 -12.89
N ASP A 179 -13.80 -16.12 -12.57
CA ASP A 179 -13.52 -17.32 -11.77
C ASP A 179 -13.02 -16.93 -10.33
N ALA A 180 -13.86 -16.17 -9.61
CA ALA A 180 -13.56 -15.73 -8.25
C ALA A 180 -13.24 -16.91 -7.33
N GLN A 181 -13.92 -18.06 -7.52
CA GLN A 181 -13.67 -19.28 -6.75
C GLN A 181 -12.23 -19.79 -6.97
N LYS A 182 -11.73 -19.75 -8.20
CA LYS A 182 -10.37 -20.19 -8.50
C LYS A 182 -9.32 -19.26 -7.88
N TYR A 183 -9.57 -17.96 -7.87
CA TYR A 183 -8.70 -17.00 -7.17
C TYR A 183 -8.66 -17.30 -5.67
N GLU A 184 -9.83 -17.49 -5.06
CA GLU A 184 -9.93 -17.86 -3.64
C GLU A 184 -9.18 -19.15 -3.36
N ASP A 185 -9.39 -20.21 -4.14
CA ASP A 185 -8.75 -21.52 -3.95
C ASP A 185 -7.21 -21.44 -4.05
N GLU A 186 -6.69 -20.75 -5.05
CA GLU A 186 -5.24 -20.61 -5.24
C GLU A 186 -4.61 -19.72 -4.16
N TYR A 187 -5.30 -18.66 -3.73
CA TYR A 187 -4.80 -17.81 -2.65
C TYR A 187 -4.82 -18.56 -1.31
N ILE A 188 -5.87 -19.34 -1.03
CA ILE A 188 -5.91 -20.20 0.17
C ILE A 188 -4.78 -21.22 0.16
N LYS A 189 -4.46 -21.84 -0.99
CA LYS A 189 -3.29 -22.73 -1.13
C LYS A 189 -1.96 -22.00 -0.84
N LEU A 190 -1.82 -20.75 -1.29
CA LEU A 190 -0.66 -19.93 -0.96
C LEU A 190 -0.53 -19.73 0.55
N LEU A 191 -1.62 -19.34 1.22
CA LEU A 191 -1.65 -19.11 2.66
C LEU A 191 -1.42 -20.41 3.46
N ALA A 192 -1.87 -21.55 2.96
CA ALA A 192 -1.71 -22.85 3.60
C ALA A 192 -0.23 -23.33 3.67
N LEU A 193 0.67 -22.71 2.90
CA LEU A 193 2.12 -22.97 3.02
C LEU A 193 2.71 -22.44 4.33
N PHE A 194 1.99 -21.57 5.04
CA PHE A 194 2.43 -20.91 6.26
C PHE A 194 1.45 -21.18 7.41
N PRO A 195 1.26 -22.46 7.81
CA PRO A 195 0.21 -22.85 8.75
C PRO A 195 0.42 -22.29 10.18
N ASN A 196 1.68 -22.02 10.54
CA ASN A 196 2.04 -21.56 11.89
C ASN A 196 2.18 -20.03 11.99
N SER A 197 2.08 -19.32 10.87
CA SER A 197 2.22 -17.87 10.85
C SER A 197 0.91 -17.17 11.21
N LYS A 198 1.00 -16.06 11.95
CA LYS A 198 -0.10 -15.09 12.02
C LYS A 198 -0.21 -14.41 10.67
N ARG A 199 -1.27 -14.74 9.91
CA ARG A 199 -1.45 -14.31 8.52
C ARG A 199 -2.30 -13.05 8.48
N ILE A 200 -1.76 -11.97 7.94
CA ILE A 200 -2.40 -10.65 7.77
C ILE A 200 -2.49 -10.39 6.27
N ILE A 201 -3.69 -10.28 5.74
CA ILE A 201 -3.93 -10.05 4.31
C ILE A 201 -4.69 -8.75 4.11
N THR A 202 -4.45 -8.07 2.99
CA THR A 202 -5.11 -6.79 2.69
C THR A 202 -6.18 -6.93 1.62
N ILE A 203 -7.28 -6.19 1.77
CA ILE A 203 -8.10 -5.82 0.61
C ILE A 203 -7.22 -4.96 -0.31
N PRO A 204 -7.28 -5.14 -1.65
CA PRO A 204 -6.46 -4.37 -2.59
C PRO A 204 -6.60 -2.85 -2.40
N PHE A 205 -5.50 -2.13 -2.63
CA PHE A 205 -5.45 -0.67 -2.47
C PHE A 205 -6.46 0.05 -3.37
N TRP A 206 -6.55 -0.33 -4.67
CA TRP A 206 -7.57 0.22 -5.55
C TRP A 206 -8.88 -0.54 -5.37
N PRO A 207 -9.97 0.16 -4.97
CA PRO A 207 -11.24 -0.49 -4.64
C PRO A 207 -11.85 -1.20 -5.85
N ASP A 208 -12.25 -2.44 -5.63
CA ASP A 208 -13.02 -3.26 -6.56
C ASP A 208 -13.87 -4.24 -5.76
N LYS A 209 -15.18 -4.12 -5.85
CA LYS A 209 -16.14 -4.89 -5.02
C LYS A 209 -15.98 -6.41 -5.14
N ASN A 210 -15.60 -6.91 -6.32
CA ASN A 210 -15.43 -8.34 -6.52
C ASN A 210 -14.15 -8.82 -5.82
N LYS A 211 -13.08 -8.03 -5.89
CA LYS A 211 -11.82 -8.32 -5.20
C LYS A 211 -11.98 -8.20 -3.68
N GLU A 212 -12.69 -7.19 -3.20
CA GLU A 212 -13.03 -7.02 -1.78
C GLU A 212 -13.79 -8.23 -1.26
N TYR A 213 -14.82 -8.67 -2.01
CA TYR A 213 -15.62 -9.85 -1.65
C TYR A 213 -14.77 -11.12 -1.63
N ALA A 214 -13.99 -11.38 -2.68
CA ALA A 214 -13.13 -12.55 -2.77
C ALA A 214 -12.09 -12.56 -1.63
N THR A 215 -11.43 -11.42 -1.37
CA THR A 215 -10.41 -11.32 -0.31
C THR A 215 -11.02 -11.50 1.08
N THR A 216 -12.25 -11.01 1.29
CA THR A 216 -12.98 -11.24 2.54
C THR A 216 -13.28 -12.73 2.74
N ASN A 217 -13.74 -13.43 1.69
CA ASN A 217 -13.95 -14.87 1.74
C ASN A 217 -12.66 -15.65 2.02
N ILE A 218 -11.56 -15.24 1.39
CA ILE A 218 -10.23 -15.83 1.62
C ILE A 218 -9.85 -15.68 3.10
N ALA A 219 -10.00 -14.47 3.67
CA ALA A 219 -9.68 -14.23 5.08
C ALA A 219 -10.47 -15.16 6.01
N ILE A 220 -11.78 -15.27 5.78
CA ILE A 220 -12.66 -16.15 6.58
C ILE A 220 -12.25 -17.61 6.45
N LYS A 221 -12.13 -18.12 5.21
CA LYS A 221 -11.83 -19.54 4.93
C LYS A 221 -10.43 -19.94 5.40
N SER A 222 -9.45 -19.04 5.33
CA SER A 222 -8.08 -19.28 5.75
C SER A 222 -7.79 -18.90 7.20
N GLN A 223 -8.78 -18.34 7.91
CA GLN A 223 -8.59 -17.81 9.26
C GLN A 223 -7.44 -16.79 9.34
N SER A 224 -7.38 -15.90 8.36
CA SER A 224 -6.41 -14.82 8.29
C SER A 224 -7.02 -13.50 8.80
N TYR A 225 -6.19 -12.64 9.37
CA TYR A 225 -6.60 -11.29 9.74
C TYR A 225 -6.70 -10.42 8.48
N LEU A 226 -7.81 -9.70 8.34
CA LEU A 226 -8.10 -8.86 7.19
C LEU A 226 -7.86 -7.40 7.52
N VAL A 227 -7.16 -6.70 6.63
CA VAL A 227 -6.93 -5.25 6.70
C VAL A 227 -7.55 -4.58 5.48
N ASP A 228 -8.47 -3.66 5.68
CA ASP A 228 -9.03 -2.87 4.59
C ASP A 228 -8.18 -1.62 4.35
N ILE A 229 -7.45 -1.60 3.23
CA ILE A 229 -6.71 -0.44 2.73
C ILE A 229 -7.36 0.19 1.48
N SER A 230 -8.50 -0.33 1.02
CA SER A 230 -9.16 0.14 -0.20
C SER A 230 -9.68 1.57 -0.09
N HIS A 231 -10.04 1.99 1.13
CA HIS A 231 -10.45 3.36 1.41
C HIS A 231 -9.34 4.39 1.15
N LEU A 232 -8.07 3.99 1.19
CA LEU A 232 -6.92 4.85 0.89
C LEU A 232 -6.77 5.08 -0.63
N GLY A 233 -7.14 4.10 -1.44
CA GLY A 233 -7.01 4.10 -2.89
C GLY A 233 -8.27 4.54 -3.65
N ASN A 234 -9.32 4.98 -2.97
CA ASN A 234 -10.60 5.36 -3.57
C ASN A 234 -10.63 6.79 -4.17
N GLY A 235 -9.55 7.55 -4.04
CA GLY A 235 -9.43 8.91 -4.55
C GLY A 235 -10.07 10.01 -3.68
N THR A 236 -10.62 9.68 -2.51
CA THR A 236 -11.20 10.69 -1.60
C THR A 236 -10.14 11.54 -0.92
N ASP A 237 -8.97 10.96 -0.63
CA ASP A 237 -7.79 11.70 -0.19
C ASP A 237 -6.68 11.60 -1.25
N PRO A 238 -6.50 12.63 -2.07
CA PRO A 238 -5.53 12.64 -3.15
C PRO A 238 -4.08 12.57 -2.67
N LEU A 239 -3.80 12.93 -1.41
CA LEU A 239 -2.45 12.89 -0.85
C LEU A 239 -1.91 11.45 -0.71
N ASN A 240 -2.80 10.46 -0.72
CA ASN A 240 -2.37 9.07 -0.73
C ASN A 240 -1.63 8.67 -2.03
N PHE A 241 -1.82 9.42 -3.13
CA PHE A 241 -1.27 9.07 -4.44
C PHE A 241 -0.01 9.87 -4.77
N SER A 242 0.95 9.21 -5.40
CA SER A 242 2.21 9.84 -5.81
C SER A 242 2.03 10.95 -6.86
N SER A 243 0.99 10.86 -7.69
CA SER A 243 0.61 11.92 -8.66
C SER A 243 0.22 13.25 -8.01
N SER A 244 0.00 13.29 -6.70
CA SER A 244 -0.20 14.53 -5.95
C SER A 244 1.09 15.33 -5.76
N TYR A 245 2.24 14.67 -5.86
CA TYR A 245 3.55 15.28 -5.57
C TYR A 245 4.44 15.40 -6.81
N LYS A 246 4.23 14.52 -7.81
CA LYS A 246 5.06 14.44 -9.01
C LYS A 246 4.20 14.10 -10.24
N ASP A 247 4.55 14.66 -11.38
CA ASP A 247 3.98 14.27 -12.67
C ASP A 247 4.71 13.04 -13.21
N TYR A 248 3.93 12.02 -13.58
CA TYR A 248 4.44 10.79 -14.16
C TYR A 248 4.01 10.66 -15.62
N LYS A 249 4.92 10.21 -16.49
CA LYS A 249 4.62 9.91 -17.90
C LYS A 249 3.64 8.74 -18.00
N MET A 250 3.81 7.74 -17.13
CA MET A 250 2.92 6.59 -17.05
C MET A 250 1.86 6.83 -15.96
N PRO A 251 0.57 7.01 -16.31
CA PRO A 251 -0.48 7.27 -15.34
C PRO A 251 -0.60 6.20 -14.26
N GLY A 252 -0.33 4.93 -14.61
CA GLY A 252 -0.34 3.82 -13.65
C GLY A 252 0.69 3.98 -12.53
N VAL A 253 1.86 4.56 -12.82
CA VAL A 253 2.87 4.86 -11.81
C VAL A 253 2.37 5.94 -10.86
N GLY A 254 1.80 7.02 -11.40
CA GLY A 254 1.23 8.11 -10.61
C GLY A 254 0.04 7.69 -9.74
N ALA A 255 -0.63 6.60 -10.08
CA ALA A 255 -1.73 6.05 -9.29
C ALA A 255 -1.26 5.22 -8.07
N HIS A 256 0.03 4.92 -7.96
CA HIS A 256 0.56 4.23 -6.77
C HIS A 256 0.58 5.17 -5.55
N PRO A 257 0.57 4.60 -4.33
CA PRO A 257 0.64 5.40 -3.12
C PRO A 257 1.99 6.13 -3.02
N GLY A 258 1.97 7.45 -2.81
CA GLY A 258 3.16 8.22 -2.43
C GLY A 258 3.55 7.97 -0.97
N ASP A 259 4.58 8.66 -0.46
CA ASP A 259 5.06 8.48 0.92
C ASP A 259 3.95 8.55 1.98
N TYR A 260 3.02 9.48 1.81
CA TYR A 260 1.87 9.61 2.73
C TYR A 260 0.92 8.41 2.64
N GLY A 261 0.61 7.94 1.42
CA GLY A 261 -0.20 6.75 1.22
C GLY A 261 0.47 5.48 1.75
N MET A 262 1.78 5.36 1.56
CA MET A 262 2.59 4.26 2.11
C MET A 262 2.53 4.25 3.65
N ALA A 263 2.69 5.42 4.31
CA ALA A 263 2.58 5.52 5.76
C ALA A 263 1.17 5.14 6.25
N ASN A 264 0.11 5.52 5.53
CA ASN A 264 -1.26 5.15 5.88
C ASN A 264 -1.51 3.64 5.73
N ILE A 265 -0.95 2.98 4.70
CA ILE A 265 -1.00 1.52 4.58
C ILE A 265 -0.30 0.86 5.77
N ALA A 266 0.90 1.34 6.13
CA ALA A 266 1.63 0.84 7.29
C ALA A 266 0.83 0.99 8.60
N ASN A 267 0.17 2.13 8.81
CA ASN A 267 -0.67 2.37 9.98
C ASN A 267 -1.85 1.41 10.06
N CYS A 268 -2.53 1.12 8.93
CA CYS A 268 -3.62 0.14 8.89
C CYS A 268 -3.12 -1.27 9.25
N LEU A 269 -1.98 -1.68 8.72
CA LEU A 269 -1.37 -2.97 9.02
C LEU A 269 -0.91 -3.05 10.48
N TYR A 270 -0.29 -1.98 11.00
CA TYR A 270 0.15 -1.91 12.39
C TYR A 270 -1.01 -2.03 13.38
N ALA A 271 -2.14 -1.39 13.10
CA ALA A 271 -3.32 -1.47 13.97
C ALA A 271 -3.77 -2.92 14.17
N VAL A 272 -3.80 -3.73 13.09
CA VAL A 272 -4.15 -5.15 13.18
C VAL A 272 -3.01 -5.95 13.82
N PHE A 273 -1.74 -5.71 13.44
CA PHE A 273 -0.60 -6.36 14.07
C PHE A 273 -0.64 -6.17 15.59
N ASN A 274 -0.80 -4.94 16.07
CA ASN A 274 -0.86 -4.64 17.50
C ASN A 274 -2.03 -5.33 18.22
N ALA A 275 -3.21 -5.37 17.58
CA ALA A 275 -4.39 -6.01 18.15
C ALA A 275 -4.24 -7.53 18.33
N ILE A 276 -3.41 -8.19 17.54
CA ILE A 276 -3.22 -9.65 17.60
C ILE A 276 -2.03 -10.10 18.47
N GLN A 277 -1.35 -9.16 19.15
CA GLN A 277 -0.28 -9.50 20.11
C GLN A 277 -0.85 -10.07 21.43
N HIS A 278 -2.08 -9.75 21.71
CA HIS A 278 -2.83 -10.19 22.91
C HIS A 278 -3.66 -11.41 22.56
#